data_c467a8290adb4076eb9709f270479a1a
#
_entry.id   c467a8290adb4076eb9709f270479a1a
#
_cell.length_a   1.000
_cell.length_b   1.000
_cell.length_c   1.000
_cell.angle_alpha   90.00
_cell.angle_beta   90.00
_cell.angle_gamma   90.00
#
_symmetry.space_group_name_H-M   'P 1'
#
loop_
_entity.id
_entity.type
_entity.pdbx_description
1 polymer ?
#
loop_
_entity_poly.entity_id
_entity_poly.type
_entity_poly.pdbx_seq_one_letter_code
_entity_poly.pdbx_strand_id
1 'polypeptide(L)'
;MKPDCDLLIIGGGINGCGIARDAAGRGLSVCLAEMNDIGSATSASSTKLFHGGLRYLEYFELRLVREALIEREVLLRAMPHISWPMRFVLPHHRSMRFDMTTPTSRLLNVVMPWMRGRRPAWLIRLGLFLYDNLGGRKILPGTSRLDLRSAPEGRGLNPKFEKAFEYSDCWVEDSRLVVLNARDAEARGARIMPRTKVTGAEVVDGLWHVTLQEGDQSRTITAKMVVNAAGPWVGDVLRGTLKSNSQSGVRLVRGSHIVTKRLFDHDKCYFFQGTDGRIIFAIPYETDFTLIGTTDMDHTDADVKPQITPEEQSYLIDFINGYLAKPISDADVVWTYSGVRPLYDDGASSASAATRDYVIKTDTSRGAPALSVFGGKITTYRRLAETALEQIAHHFDGVDKVWTAGVPLPGGDFPVDGVDALVTGLKRDFPFLTDRWALRLVRAYGTEAAQMLDGAKTLADLGTDFGATLTAREVTWLMDKEYARTAQDVVWRRSKLGLRMDAAEIDRLQGWMKDHAQQSNAAAAE
;
A
#
# COMPACT_ATOMS: atom_id res chain seq x y z
N MET A 1 -32.33 -16.19 15.39
CA MET A 1 -32.46 -14.86 14.75
C MET A 1 -31.59 -14.86 13.51
N LYS A 2 -32.02 -14.24 12.38
CA LYS A 2 -31.14 -14.10 11.20
C LYS A 2 -30.11 -13.01 11.51
N PRO A 3 -28.80 -13.26 11.35
CA PRO A 3 -27.79 -12.23 11.58
C PRO A 3 -27.85 -11.13 10.52
N ASP A 4 -27.33 -9.93 10.86
CA ASP A 4 -27.25 -8.79 9.95
C ASP A 4 -26.22 -9.02 8.84
N CYS A 5 -25.17 -9.81 9.11
CA CYS A 5 -24.19 -10.22 8.13
C CYS A 5 -23.55 -11.59 8.49
N ASP A 6 -22.94 -12.23 7.50
CA ASP A 6 -22.12 -13.43 7.71
C ASP A 6 -20.78 -13.06 8.35
N LEU A 7 -20.13 -12.04 7.80
CA LEU A 7 -18.83 -11.53 8.28
C LEU A 7 -18.92 -10.07 8.71
N LEU A 8 -18.46 -9.79 9.94
CA LEU A 8 -18.11 -8.44 10.34
C LEU A 8 -16.59 -8.31 10.35
N ILE A 9 -16.05 -7.39 9.55
CA ILE A 9 -14.62 -7.12 9.43
C ILE A 9 -14.27 -5.85 10.20
N ILE A 10 -13.30 -5.93 11.10
CA ILE A 10 -12.77 -4.80 11.89
C ILE A 10 -11.47 -4.34 11.24
N GLY A 11 -11.46 -3.12 10.69
CA GLY A 11 -10.30 -2.49 10.05
C GLY A 11 -10.41 -2.38 8.53
N GLY A 12 -10.38 -1.13 8.04
CA GLY A 12 -10.46 -0.74 6.63
C GLY A 12 -9.07 -0.54 5.97
N GLY A 13 -8.06 -1.27 6.42
CA GLY A 13 -6.77 -1.37 5.75
C GLY A 13 -6.82 -2.36 4.57
N ILE A 14 -5.67 -2.58 3.90
CA ILE A 14 -5.61 -3.43 2.70
C ILE A 14 -6.05 -4.87 2.96
N ASN A 15 -5.73 -5.44 4.13
CA ASN A 15 -6.13 -6.79 4.47
C ASN A 15 -7.65 -6.89 4.67
N GLY A 16 -8.25 -5.95 5.44
CA GLY A 16 -9.70 -5.95 5.68
C GLY A 16 -10.50 -5.70 4.41
N CYS A 17 -10.10 -4.71 3.60
CA CYS A 17 -10.77 -4.42 2.32
C CYS A 17 -10.59 -5.57 1.31
N GLY A 18 -9.42 -6.21 1.28
CA GLY A 18 -9.17 -7.39 0.44
C GLY A 18 -10.04 -8.60 0.83
N ILE A 19 -10.18 -8.87 2.14
CA ILE A 19 -11.04 -9.93 2.66
C ILE A 19 -12.51 -9.59 2.39
N ALA A 20 -12.93 -8.33 2.58
CA ALA A 20 -14.30 -7.89 2.29
C ALA A 20 -14.65 -8.09 0.81
N ARG A 21 -13.74 -7.72 -0.09
CA ARG A 21 -13.89 -7.91 -1.53
C ARG A 21 -14.04 -9.38 -1.90
N ASP A 22 -13.13 -10.22 -1.42
CA ASP A 22 -13.14 -11.65 -1.74
C ASP A 22 -14.38 -12.34 -1.18
N ALA A 23 -14.76 -12.06 0.07
CA ALA A 23 -15.93 -12.62 0.73
C ALA A 23 -17.24 -12.24 0.04
N ALA A 24 -17.43 -10.94 -0.26
CA ALA A 24 -18.63 -10.48 -0.96
C ALA A 24 -18.75 -11.09 -2.36
N GLY A 25 -17.64 -11.22 -3.08
CA GLY A 25 -17.62 -11.88 -4.39
C GLY A 25 -17.83 -13.39 -4.35
N ARG A 26 -17.72 -14.02 -3.18
CA ARG A 26 -18.08 -15.43 -2.94
C ARG A 26 -19.49 -15.61 -2.39
N GLY A 27 -20.32 -14.56 -2.36
CA GLY A 27 -21.72 -14.62 -1.97
C GLY A 27 -21.99 -14.42 -0.48
N LEU A 28 -20.97 -14.11 0.35
CA LEU A 28 -21.16 -13.81 1.76
C LEU A 28 -21.68 -12.38 1.95
N SER A 29 -22.59 -12.19 2.91
CA SER A 29 -22.98 -10.86 3.37
C SER A 29 -21.91 -10.29 4.30
N VAL A 30 -21.38 -9.12 3.97
CA VAL A 30 -20.22 -8.53 4.64
C VAL A 30 -20.51 -7.15 5.18
N CYS A 31 -20.11 -6.89 6.43
CA CYS A 31 -19.98 -5.55 7.00
C CYS A 31 -18.52 -5.28 7.32
N LEU A 32 -17.99 -4.11 6.95
CA LEU A 32 -16.65 -3.66 7.32
C LEU A 32 -16.73 -2.36 8.10
N ALA A 33 -16.17 -2.33 9.31
CA ALA A 33 -16.07 -1.15 10.16
C ALA A 33 -14.63 -0.66 10.23
N GLU A 34 -14.42 0.62 9.91
CA GLU A 34 -13.14 1.32 9.99
C GLU A 34 -13.29 2.56 10.89
N MET A 35 -12.48 2.63 11.95
CA MET A 35 -12.61 3.73 12.93
C MET A 35 -12.23 5.11 12.38
N ASN A 36 -11.42 5.15 11.33
CA ASN A 36 -10.98 6.37 10.66
C ASN A 36 -11.43 6.39 9.19
N ASP A 37 -10.65 7.02 8.32
CA ASP A 37 -10.83 6.93 6.88
C ASP A 37 -10.24 5.63 6.34
N ILE A 38 -10.81 5.11 5.25
CA ILE A 38 -10.33 3.90 4.56
C ILE A 38 -8.84 4.03 4.20
N GLY A 39 -8.05 3.06 4.63
CA GLY A 39 -6.62 3.00 4.36
C GLY A 39 -5.77 4.03 5.09
N SER A 40 -6.28 4.71 6.11
CA SER A 40 -5.61 5.88 6.75
C SER A 40 -4.38 5.55 7.62
N ALA A 41 -4.15 4.27 7.95
CA ALA A 41 -3.04 3.84 8.79
C ALA A 41 -1.86 3.30 7.94
N THR A 42 -1.36 2.10 8.27
CA THR A 42 -0.19 1.46 7.63
C THR A 42 -0.31 1.38 6.10
N SER A 43 -1.51 1.10 5.59
CA SER A 43 -1.74 0.83 4.16
C SER A 43 -1.49 2.03 3.25
N ALA A 44 -1.64 3.27 3.73
CA ALA A 44 -1.35 4.49 2.97
C ALA A 44 0.10 4.99 3.15
N SER A 45 0.87 4.34 4.02
CA SER A 45 2.22 4.77 4.41
C SER A 45 3.30 3.77 3.99
N SER A 46 3.03 2.98 2.94
CA SER A 46 4.00 2.03 2.38
C SER A 46 5.09 2.72 1.56
N THR A 47 6.08 1.95 1.12
CA THR A 47 7.07 2.40 0.11
C THR A 47 6.49 2.42 -1.32
N LYS A 48 5.19 2.10 -1.49
CA LYS A 48 4.43 2.15 -2.75
C LYS A 48 4.95 1.23 -3.85
N LEU A 49 5.41 0.06 -3.46
CA LEU A 49 5.98 -0.94 -4.36
C LEU A 49 5.29 -2.30 -4.21
N PHE A 50 4.91 -2.90 -5.33
CA PHE A 50 4.71 -4.34 -5.42
C PHE A 50 6.03 -4.97 -5.82
N HIS A 51 6.69 -5.61 -4.87
CA HIS A 51 8.01 -6.19 -5.07
C HIS A 51 8.13 -7.58 -4.45
N GLY A 52 8.94 -8.43 -5.08
CA GLY A 52 9.20 -9.78 -4.60
C GLY A 52 10.07 -9.82 -3.34
N GLY A 53 10.72 -8.72 -2.99
CA GLY A 53 11.61 -8.68 -1.83
C GLY A 53 12.94 -9.37 -2.07
N LEU A 54 13.74 -8.86 -3.00
CA LEU A 54 15.05 -9.42 -3.38
C LEU A 54 15.95 -9.80 -2.19
N ARG A 55 15.91 -9.01 -1.10
CA ARG A 55 16.66 -9.26 0.13
C ARG A 55 16.30 -10.58 0.81
N TYR A 56 15.04 -11.05 0.69
CA TYR A 56 14.62 -12.29 1.36
C TYR A 56 15.25 -13.55 0.77
N LEU A 57 15.81 -13.47 -0.45
CA LEU A 57 16.63 -14.56 -1.00
C LEU A 57 17.86 -14.84 -0.14
N GLU A 58 18.41 -13.82 0.55
CA GLU A 58 19.54 -13.99 1.46
C GLU A 58 19.20 -14.76 2.74
N TYR A 59 17.90 -14.85 3.06
CA TYR A 59 17.35 -15.59 4.20
C TYR A 59 16.72 -16.92 3.77
N PHE A 60 16.85 -17.30 2.48
CA PHE A 60 16.25 -18.49 1.88
C PHE A 60 14.72 -18.55 1.96
N GLU A 61 14.05 -17.40 2.09
CA GLU A 61 12.59 -17.26 2.10
C GLU A 61 11.99 -17.39 0.68
N LEU A 62 12.31 -18.51 0.01
CA LEU A 62 11.99 -18.73 -1.41
C LEU A 62 10.49 -18.77 -1.67
N ARG A 63 9.70 -19.34 -0.75
CA ARG A 63 8.23 -19.40 -0.84
C ARG A 63 7.63 -17.99 -0.87
N LEU A 64 8.02 -17.17 0.09
CA LEU A 64 7.55 -15.78 0.22
C LEU A 64 7.92 -14.93 -1.00
N VAL A 65 9.15 -15.07 -1.49
CA VAL A 65 9.61 -14.37 -2.71
C VAL A 65 8.81 -14.84 -3.93
N ARG A 66 8.63 -16.16 -4.10
CA ARG A 66 7.88 -16.73 -5.22
C ARG A 66 6.44 -16.24 -5.25
N GLU A 67 5.74 -16.25 -4.12
CA GLU A 67 4.37 -15.77 -3.99
C GLU A 67 4.27 -14.29 -4.36
N ALA A 68 5.14 -13.45 -3.80
CA ALA A 68 5.17 -12.02 -4.11
C ALA A 68 5.48 -11.73 -5.59
N LEU A 69 6.36 -12.51 -6.23
CA LEU A 69 6.68 -12.38 -7.65
C LEU A 69 5.50 -12.75 -8.57
N ILE A 70 4.70 -13.74 -8.18
CA ILE A 70 3.47 -14.11 -8.90
C ILE A 70 2.42 -13.01 -8.72
N GLU A 71 2.17 -12.62 -7.47
CA GLU A 71 1.14 -11.64 -7.14
C GLU A 71 1.39 -10.27 -7.78
N ARG A 72 2.63 -9.78 -7.86
CA ARG A 72 2.91 -8.48 -8.51
C ARG A 72 2.42 -8.42 -9.96
N GLU A 73 2.48 -9.54 -10.74
CA GLU A 73 1.98 -9.56 -12.11
C GLU A 73 0.45 -9.78 -12.18
N VAL A 74 -0.14 -10.49 -11.22
CA VAL A 74 -1.60 -10.59 -11.09
C VAL A 74 -2.19 -9.22 -10.79
N LEU A 75 -1.62 -8.50 -9.81
CA LEU A 75 -2.05 -7.18 -9.41
C LEU A 75 -1.84 -6.13 -10.51
N LEU A 76 -0.70 -6.18 -11.21
CA LEU A 76 -0.42 -5.30 -12.33
C LEU A 76 -1.51 -5.38 -13.43
N ARG A 77 -2.05 -6.59 -13.71
CA ARG A 77 -3.15 -6.76 -14.66
C ARG A 77 -4.49 -6.29 -14.11
N ALA A 78 -4.71 -6.45 -12.81
CA ALA A 78 -5.98 -6.09 -12.20
C ALA A 78 -6.18 -4.58 -12.03
N MET A 79 -5.10 -3.79 -12.05
CA MET A 79 -5.14 -2.35 -11.76
C MET A 79 -4.07 -1.55 -12.50
N PRO A 80 -4.00 -1.61 -13.83
CA PRO A 80 -2.92 -0.99 -14.61
C PRO A 80 -2.90 0.55 -14.55
N HIS A 81 -3.98 1.18 -14.08
CA HIS A 81 -4.04 2.62 -13.84
C HIS A 81 -3.26 3.04 -12.59
N ILE A 82 -3.37 2.31 -11.47
CA ILE A 82 -2.71 2.64 -10.19
C ILE A 82 -1.42 1.83 -9.94
N SER A 83 -1.07 0.90 -10.83
CA SER A 83 0.16 0.12 -10.78
C SER A 83 0.79 0.02 -12.16
N TRP A 84 2.10 0.15 -12.24
CA TRP A 84 2.85 0.05 -13.51
C TRP A 84 4.23 -0.54 -13.32
N PRO A 85 4.81 -1.14 -14.38
CA PRO A 85 6.17 -1.64 -14.34
C PRO A 85 7.16 -0.53 -13.99
N MET A 86 8.10 -0.85 -13.10
CA MET A 86 9.18 0.04 -12.70
C MET A 86 10.51 -0.69 -12.76
N ARG A 87 11.52 -0.05 -13.35
CA ARG A 87 12.88 -0.55 -13.39
C ARG A 87 13.64 -0.08 -12.17
N PHE A 88 14.41 -0.97 -11.58
CA PHE A 88 15.22 -0.74 -10.38
C PHE A 88 16.69 -0.82 -10.73
N VAL A 89 17.42 0.24 -10.47
CA VAL A 89 18.85 0.33 -10.67
C VAL A 89 19.55 0.03 -9.34
N LEU A 90 20.41 -0.98 -9.34
CA LEU A 90 21.22 -1.40 -8.19
C LEU A 90 22.68 -1.05 -8.50
N PRO A 91 23.20 0.12 -8.09
CA PRO A 91 24.58 0.52 -8.27
C PRO A 91 25.52 -0.41 -7.50
N HIS A 92 26.62 -0.80 -8.10
CA HIS A 92 27.59 -1.71 -7.50
C HIS A 92 29.02 -1.14 -7.62
N HIS A 93 29.76 -1.19 -6.51
CA HIS A 93 31.16 -0.83 -6.46
C HIS A 93 31.98 -1.95 -5.78
N ARG A 94 33.17 -2.22 -6.28
CA ARG A 94 34.01 -3.34 -5.82
C ARG A 94 34.45 -3.22 -4.35
N SER A 95 34.51 -2.01 -3.82
CA SER A 95 34.91 -1.76 -2.42
C SER A 95 33.75 -1.84 -1.43
N MET A 96 32.50 -2.05 -1.88
CA MET A 96 31.36 -2.17 -0.97
C MET A 96 31.58 -3.33 0.01
N ARG A 97 31.35 -3.04 1.29
CA ARG A 97 31.39 -4.00 2.38
C ARG A 97 30.00 -4.09 3.00
N PHE A 98 29.67 -5.25 3.49
CA PHE A 98 28.40 -5.54 4.14
C PHE A 98 28.68 -6.26 5.45
N ASP A 99 28.33 -5.65 6.55
CA ASP A 99 28.56 -6.18 7.89
C ASP A 99 27.52 -7.22 8.32
N MET A 100 26.67 -7.67 7.38
CA MET A 100 25.55 -8.54 7.67
C MET A 100 25.93 -9.98 7.92
N THR A 101 25.27 -10.55 8.93
CA THR A 101 25.32 -11.97 9.28
C THR A 101 24.08 -12.74 8.74
N THR A 102 23.71 -12.53 7.47
CA THR A 102 22.65 -13.33 6.84
C THR A 102 23.07 -14.80 6.69
N PRO A 103 22.12 -15.75 6.63
CA PRO A 103 22.45 -17.17 6.39
C PRO A 103 23.32 -17.36 5.14
N THR A 104 23.02 -16.64 4.05
CA THR A 104 23.84 -16.64 2.82
C THR A 104 25.24 -16.10 3.07
N SER A 105 25.39 -15.01 3.82
CA SER A 105 26.70 -14.44 4.17
C SER A 105 27.51 -15.39 5.05
N ARG A 106 26.88 -16.09 6.00
CA ARG A 106 27.54 -17.12 6.83
C ARG A 106 28.05 -18.28 5.98
N LEU A 107 27.22 -18.79 5.08
CA LEU A 107 27.60 -19.85 4.15
C LEU A 107 28.79 -19.43 3.27
N LEU A 108 28.73 -18.21 2.69
CA LEU A 108 29.82 -17.68 1.87
C LEU A 108 31.11 -17.47 2.66
N ASN A 109 31.05 -17.04 3.92
CA ASN A 109 32.21 -16.87 4.78
C ASN A 109 32.91 -18.19 5.10
N VAL A 110 32.16 -19.31 5.13
CA VAL A 110 32.70 -20.66 5.32
C VAL A 110 33.32 -21.18 4.04
N VAL A 111 32.61 -21.06 2.90
CA VAL A 111 33.05 -21.62 1.60
C VAL A 111 34.13 -20.77 0.93
N MET A 112 34.07 -19.44 1.12
CA MET A 112 34.97 -18.45 0.50
C MET A 112 35.45 -17.40 1.52
N PRO A 113 36.29 -17.76 2.51
CA PRO A 113 36.69 -16.89 3.61
C PRO A 113 37.39 -15.59 3.15
N TRP A 114 38.05 -15.61 1.97
CA TRP A 114 38.71 -14.43 1.37
C TRP A 114 37.73 -13.39 0.81
N MET A 115 36.42 -13.73 0.72
CA MET A 115 35.35 -12.83 0.25
C MET A 115 34.53 -12.24 1.40
N ARG A 116 34.99 -12.41 2.63
CA ARG A 116 34.28 -11.95 3.83
C ARG A 116 33.83 -10.49 3.74
N GLY A 117 32.54 -10.26 3.95
CA GLY A 117 31.92 -8.94 3.85
C GLY A 117 31.79 -8.39 2.42
N ARG A 118 32.09 -9.14 1.38
CA ARG A 118 31.93 -8.72 -0.03
C ARG A 118 30.76 -9.45 -0.69
N ARG A 119 30.07 -8.74 -1.57
CA ARG A 119 29.08 -9.32 -2.49
C ARG A 119 29.62 -9.19 -3.92
N PRO A 120 30.22 -10.23 -4.48
CA PRO A 120 30.73 -10.16 -5.84
C PRO A 120 29.58 -10.03 -6.85
N ALA A 121 29.83 -9.34 -7.97
CA ALA A 121 28.85 -9.10 -9.01
C ALA A 121 28.18 -10.38 -9.55
N TRP A 122 28.92 -11.51 -9.59
CA TRP A 122 28.34 -12.78 -10.03
C TRP A 122 27.28 -13.31 -9.07
N LEU A 123 27.44 -13.11 -7.75
CA LEU A 123 26.46 -13.52 -6.74
C LEU A 123 25.20 -12.67 -6.82
N ILE A 124 25.34 -11.35 -6.97
CA ILE A 124 24.20 -10.45 -7.20
C ILE A 124 23.46 -10.90 -8.45
N ARG A 125 24.17 -11.20 -9.53
CA ARG A 125 23.58 -11.69 -10.79
C ARG A 125 22.85 -13.03 -10.60
N LEU A 126 23.40 -13.95 -9.82
CA LEU A 126 22.72 -15.22 -9.51
C LEU A 126 21.42 -14.98 -8.73
N GLY A 127 21.46 -14.11 -7.71
CA GLY A 127 20.26 -13.72 -6.98
C GLY A 127 19.19 -13.09 -7.88
N LEU A 128 19.59 -12.20 -8.77
CA LEU A 128 18.69 -11.58 -9.74
C LEU A 128 18.16 -12.56 -10.79
N PHE A 129 18.97 -13.54 -11.22
CA PHE A 129 18.52 -14.62 -12.09
C PHE A 129 17.44 -15.47 -11.41
N LEU A 130 17.65 -15.84 -10.15
CA LEU A 130 16.63 -16.55 -9.36
C LEU A 130 15.36 -15.70 -9.23
N TYR A 131 15.51 -14.41 -8.95
CA TYR A 131 14.39 -13.46 -8.83
C TYR A 131 13.58 -13.36 -10.13
N ASP A 132 14.24 -13.32 -11.28
CA ASP A 132 13.59 -13.27 -12.59
C ASP A 132 12.76 -14.53 -12.90
N ASN A 133 13.18 -15.71 -12.40
CA ASN A 133 12.61 -16.99 -12.83
C ASN A 133 11.70 -17.63 -11.77
N LEU A 134 11.86 -17.31 -10.49
CA LEU A 134 11.15 -17.99 -9.40
C LEU A 134 9.63 -17.80 -9.45
N GLY A 135 9.14 -16.65 -9.93
CA GLY A 135 7.71 -16.34 -10.08
C GLY A 135 7.11 -16.63 -11.45
N GLY A 136 7.88 -17.15 -12.40
CA GLY A 136 7.39 -17.40 -13.76
C GLY A 136 7.00 -16.12 -14.49
N ARG A 137 7.85 -15.11 -14.50
CA ARG A 137 7.70 -13.79 -15.12
C ARG A 137 7.12 -13.85 -16.54
N LYS A 138 6.08 -13.04 -16.83
CA LYS A 138 5.38 -13.01 -18.12
C LYS A 138 5.35 -11.62 -18.76
N ILE A 139 5.24 -10.55 -17.95
CA ILE A 139 5.05 -9.17 -18.42
C ILE A 139 6.33 -8.36 -18.25
N LEU A 140 6.94 -8.45 -17.06
CA LEU A 140 8.03 -7.57 -16.67
C LEU A 140 9.34 -7.91 -17.41
N PRO A 141 10.14 -6.91 -17.82
CA PRO A 141 11.46 -7.14 -18.41
C PRO A 141 12.42 -7.84 -17.44
N GLY A 142 13.35 -8.65 -17.95
CA GLY A 142 14.37 -9.31 -17.17
C GLY A 142 15.50 -8.39 -16.70
N THR A 143 16.38 -8.98 -15.90
CA THR A 143 17.59 -8.31 -15.40
C THR A 143 18.57 -7.99 -16.52
N SER A 144 19.12 -6.79 -16.51
CA SER A 144 20.19 -6.32 -17.39
C SER A 144 21.35 -5.71 -16.63
N ARG A 145 22.45 -5.43 -17.31
CA ARG A 145 23.62 -4.70 -16.78
C ARG A 145 23.63 -3.31 -17.36
N LEU A 146 24.02 -2.33 -16.54
CA LEU A 146 24.20 -0.95 -16.95
C LEU A 146 25.66 -0.53 -16.75
N ASP A 147 26.21 0.19 -17.71
CA ASP A 147 27.44 0.97 -17.56
C ASP A 147 27.04 2.42 -17.21
N LEU A 148 27.14 2.75 -15.92
CA LEU A 148 26.73 4.04 -15.38
C LEU A 148 27.58 5.22 -15.88
N ARG A 149 28.75 4.95 -16.48
CA ARG A 149 29.60 6.01 -17.07
C ARG A 149 28.99 6.62 -18.33
N SER A 150 28.15 5.85 -19.04
CA SER A 150 27.48 6.25 -20.27
C SER A 150 25.96 6.31 -20.18
N ALA A 151 25.35 5.54 -19.28
CA ALA A 151 23.91 5.47 -19.10
C ALA A 151 23.34 6.71 -18.40
N PRO A 152 22.12 7.17 -18.74
CA PRO A 152 21.45 8.28 -18.04
C PRO A 152 21.37 8.07 -16.53
N GLU A 153 21.22 6.83 -16.07
CA GLU A 153 21.12 6.45 -14.67
C GLU A 153 22.41 6.69 -13.88
N GLY A 154 23.52 6.91 -14.54
CA GLY A 154 24.78 7.34 -13.89
C GLY A 154 24.81 8.84 -13.58
N ARG A 155 23.97 9.64 -14.24
CA ARG A 155 23.90 11.08 -14.00
C ARG A 155 23.33 11.33 -12.61
N GLY A 156 23.98 12.18 -11.85
CA GLY A 156 23.58 12.45 -10.46
C GLY A 156 24.12 11.47 -9.42
N LEU A 157 24.71 10.34 -9.81
CA LEU A 157 25.42 9.45 -8.90
C LEU A 157 26.90 9.80 -8.76
N ASN A 158 27.48 9.48 -7.61
CA ASN A 158 28.91 9.60 -7.37
C ASN A 158 29.68 8.78 -8.42
N PRO A 159 30.69 9.35 -9.11
CA PRO A 159 31.44 8.69 -10.20
C PRO A 159 32.12 7.37 -9.81
N LYS A 160 32.28 7.07 -8.53
CA LYS A 160 32.78 5.76 -8.06
C LYS A 160 31.88 4.58 -8.49
N PHE A 161 30.59 4.85 -8.74
CA PHE A 161 29.62 3.86 -9.22
C PHE A 161 29.66 3.80 -10.75
N GLU A 162 30.45 2.89 -11.29
CA GLU A 162 30.61 2.73 -12.74
C GLU A 162 29.63 1.72 -13.34
N LYS A 163 29.10 0.81 -12.53
CA LYS A 163 28.27 -0.33 -12.97
C LYS A 163 27.06 -0.51 -12.09
N ALA A 164 25.97 -0.97 -12.70
CA ALA A 164 24.77 -1.36 -11.99
C ALA A 164 24.16 -2.64 -12.61
N PHE A 165 23.31 -3.28 -11.84
CA PHE A 165 22.29 -4.18 -12.36
C PHE A 165 20.96 -3.44 -12.41
N GLU A 166 20.14 -3.83 -13.36
CA GLU A 166 18.78 -3.34 -13.50
C GLU A 166 17.81 -4.52 -13.49
N TYR A 167 16.76 -4.45 -12.68
CA TYR A 167 15.72 -5.48 -12.60
C TYR A 167 14.32 -4.83 -12.54
N SER A 168 13.25 -5.61 -12.54
CA SER A 168 11.88 -5.10 -12.57
C SER A 168 11.08 -5.49 -11.34
N ASP A 169 10.34 -4.50 -10.84
CA ASP A 169 9.20 -4.66 -9.94
C ASP A 169 8.08 -3.71 -10.40
N CYS A 170 7.11 -3.37 -9.54
CA CYS A 170 6.02 -2.48 -9.90
C CYS A 170 5.85 -1.38 -8.87
N TRP A 171 5.49 -0.18 -9.34
CA TRP A 171 4.88 0.86 -8.53
C TRP A 171 3.44 0.49 -8.17
N VAL A 172 2.93 1.04 -7.07
CA VAL A 172 1.50 1.03 -6.73
C VAL A 172 1.10 2.27 -5.94
N GLU A 173 -0.05 2.83 -6.28
CA GLU A 173 -0.73 3.83 -5.46
C GLU A 173 -1.44 3.12 -4.29
N ASP A 174 -0.75 3.04 -3.16
CA ASP A 174 -1.16 2.22 -2.01
C ASP A 174 -2.53 2.60 -1.43
N SER A 175 -2.79 3.90 -1.25
CA SER A 175 -4.07 4.37 -0.74
C SER A 175 -5.21 4.09 -1.72
N ARG A 176 -4.97 4.33 -3.03
CA ARG A 176 -5.93 4.01 -4.10
C ARG A 176 -6.29 2.54 -4.11
N LEU A 177 -5.27 1.68 -3.96
CA LEU A 177 -5.47 0.22 -3.88
C LEU A 177 -6.48 -0.15 -2.80
N VAL A 178 -6.39 0.43 -1.60
CA VAL A 178 -7.31 0.13 -0.50
C VAL A 178 -8.72 0.60 -0.82
N VAL A 179 -8.87 1.84 -1.28
CA VAL A 179 -10.17 2.44 -1.63
C VAL A 179 -10.87 1.64 -2.74
N LEU A 180 -10.14 1.25 -3.79
CA LEU A 180 -10.72 0.47 -4.89
C LEU A 180 -11.14 -0.94 -4.48
N ASN A 181 -10.43 -1.58 -3.53
CA ASN A 181 -10.90 -2.85 -2.94
C ASN A 181 -12.19 -2.65 -2.13
N ALA A 182 -12.30 -1.57 -1.35
CA ALA A 182 -13.52 -1.25 -0.60
C ALA A 182 -14.71 -0.99 -1.55
N ARG A 183 -14.50 -0.21 -2.62
CA ARG A 183 -15.52 0.07 -3.65
C ARG A 183 -16.00 -1.20 -4.38
N ASP A 184 -15.07 -2.08 -4.76
CA ASP A 184 -15.44 -3.34 -5.43
C ASP A 184 -16.17 -4.29 -4.47
N ALA A 185 -15.81 -4.30 -3.18
CA ALA A 185 -16.57 -5.01 -2.15
C ALA A 185 -18.00 -4.48 -2.02
N GLU A 186 -18.17 -3.15 -1.96
CA GLU A 186 -19.48 -2.50 -1.87
C GLU A 186 -20.34 -2.76 -3.12
N ALA A 187 -19.76 -2.68 -4.31
CA ALA A 187 -20.43 -3.03 -5.56
C ALA A 187 -20.92 -4.49 -5.61
N ARG A 188 -20.35 -5.36 -4.76
CA ARG A 188 -20.75 -6.77 -4.58
C ARG A 188 -21.66 -7.01 -3.37
N GLY A 189 -22.16 -5.93 -2.74
CA GLY A 189 -23.12 -5.98 -1.65
C GLY A 189 -22.52 -5.91 -0.24
N ALA A 190 -21.22 -5.70 -0.07
CA ALA A 190 -20.65 -5.41 1.24
C ALA A 190 -21.09 -4.03 1.72
N ARG A 191 -21.32 -3.89 3.03
CA ARG A 191 -21.56 -2.60 3.68
C ARG A 191 -20.25 -2.05 4.24
N ILE A 192 -19.72 -1.00 3.65
CA ILE A 192 -18.49 -0.33 4.09
C ILE A 192 -18.85 0.84 5.00
N MET A 193 -18.31 0.84 6.23
CA MET A 193 -18.61 1.82 7.27
C MET A 193 -17.32 2.51 7.73
N PRO A 194 -16.85 3.54 7.01
CA PRO A 194 -15.73 4.36 7.48
C PRO A 194 -16.17 5.21 8.68
N ARG A 195 -15.20 5.66 9.49
CA ARG A 195 -15.40 6.45 10.72
C ARG A 195 -16.35 5.79 11.72
N THR A 196 -16.41 4.47 11.69
CA THR A 196 -17.21 3.63 12.57
C THR A 196 -16.30 2.73 13.39
N LYS A 197 -16.18 3.01 14.68
CA LYS A 197 -15.35 2.26 15.63
C LYS A 197 -16.11 1.09 16.22
N VAL A 198 -15.50 -0.08 16.25
CA VAL A 198 -15.99 -1.21 17.06
C VAL A 198 -15.54 -0.97 18.50
N THR A 199 -16.50 -0.82 19.43
CA THR A 199 -16.24 -0.51 20.85
C THR A 199 -16.47 -1.69 21.78
N GLY A 200 -17.21 -2.71 21.34
CA GLY A 200 -17.45 -3.92 22.10
C GLY A 200 -17.95 -5.06 21.23
N ALA A 201 -17.73 -6.29 21.70
CA ALA A 201 -18.27 -7.48 21.05
C ALA A 201 -18.51 -8.58 22.11
N GLU A 202 -19.66 -9.24 22.01
CA GLU A 202 -20.01 -10.38 22.86
C GLU A 202 -20.70 -11.46 22.04
N VAL A 203 -20.67 -12.69 22.50
CA VAL A 203 -21.36 -13.80 21.85
C VAL A 203 -22.63 -14.11 22.63
N VAL A 204 -23.77 -14.07 21.93
CA VAL A 204 -25.09 -14.44 22.44
C VAL A 204 -25.73 -15.40 21.44
N ASP A 205 -26.19 -16.54 21.92
CA ASP A 205 -26.84 -17.58 21.09
C ASP A 205 -26.05 -17.99 19.84
N GLY A 206 -24.71 -18.06 19.97
CA GLY A 206 -23.82 -18.47 18.88
C GLY A 206 -23.56 -17.40 17.80
N LEU A 207 -24.02 -16.17 18.02
CA LEU A 207 -23.77 -15.02 17.13
C LEU A 207 -22.96 -13.94 17.86
N TRP A 208 -22.10 -13.26 17.13
CA TRP A 208 -21.45 -12.05 17.59
C TRP A 208 -22.43 -10.89 17.59
N HIS A 209 -22.59 -10.23 18.73
CA HIS A 209 -23.26 -8.95 18.91
C HIS A 209 -22.18 -7.87 19.04
N VAL A 210 -22.04 -7.05 18.02
CA VAL A 210 -20.92 -6.10 17.91
C VAL A 210 -21.44 -4.68 18.00
N THR A 211 -20.93 -3.92 18.99
CA THR A 211 -21.27 -2.51 19.19
C THR A 211 -20.40 -1.64 18.30
N LEU A 212 -21.07 -0.87 17.46
CA LEU A 212 -20.48 0.12 16.55
C LEU A 212 -20.77 1.52 17.05
N GLN A 213 -19.78 2.41 16.96
CA GLN A 213 -19.90 3.82 17.31
C GLN A 213 -19.49 4.70 16.10
N GLU A 214 -20.38 5.57 15.68
CA GLU A 214 -20.14 6.59 14.65
C GLU A 214 -20.50 7.97 15.23
N GLY A 215 -19.48 8.80 15.51
CA GLY A 215 -19.69 10.02 16.31
C GLY A 215 -20.28 9.68 17.68
N ASP A 216 -21.40 10.34 18.03
CA ASP A 216 -22.14 10.12 19.28
C ASP A 216 -23.17 8.99 19.18
N GLN A 217 -23.38 8.41 18.00
CA GLN A 217 -24.35 7.35 17.79
C GLN A 217 -23.73 5.98 18.02
N SER A 218 -24.46 5.13 18.77
CA SER A 218 -24.08 3.74 18.99
C SER A 218 -25.18 2.80 18.52
N ARG A 219 -24.81 1.70 17.88
CA ARG A 219 -25.71 0.65 17.45
C ARG A 219 -25.05 -0.72 17.56
N THR A 220 -25.85 -1.75 17.73
CA THR A 220 -25.37 -3.14 17.71
C THR A 220 -25.78 -3.81 16.41
N ILE A 221 -24.86 -4.57 15.81
CA ILE A 221 -25.14 -5.46 14.68
C ILE A 221 -24.72 -6.88 15.02
N THR A 222 -25.37 -7.85 14.39
CA THR A 222 -25.12 -9.28 14.62
C THR A 222 -24.38 -9.89 13.43
N ALA A 223 -23.40 -10.77 13.73
CA ALA A 223 -22.61 -11.47 12.71
C ALA A 223 -22.36 -12.93 13.11
N LYS A 224 -22.28 -13.82 12.10
CA LYS A 224 -21.87 -15.22 12.34
C LYS A 224 -20.41 -15.32 12.74
N MET A 225 -19.55 -14.48 12.16
CA MET A 225 -18.11 -14.47 12.40
C MET A 225 -17.58 -13.04 12.40
N VAL A 226 -16.54 -12.79 13.24
CA VAL A 226 -15.78 -11.56 13.25
C VAL A 226 -14.39 -11.81 12.62
N VAL A 227 -13.96 -10.90 11.74
CA VAL A 227 -12.60 -10.86 11.19
C VAL A 227 -11.88 -9.64 11.75
N ASN A 228 -10.86 -9.88 12.57
CA ASN A 228 -10.00 -8.84 13.12
C ASN A 228 -8.82 -8.58 12.15
N ALA A 229 -8.96 -7.56 11.32
CA ALA A 229 -7.95 -7.05 10.40
C ALA A 229 -7.45 -5.64 10.79
N ALA A 230 -7.44 -5.35 12.11
CA ALA A 230 -7.17 -4.02 12.66
C ALA A 230 -5.68 -3.59 12.59
N GLY A 231 -4.82 -4.34 11.91
CA GLY A 231 -3.42 -3.97 11.68
C GLY A 231 -2.65 -3.71 12.99
N PRO A 232 -2.14 -2.49 13.25
CA PRO A 232 -1.43 -2.18 14.48
C PRO A 232 -2.23 -2.46 15.77
N TRP A 233 -3.55 -2.33 15.71
CA TRP A 233 -4.47 -2.55 16.85
C TRP A 233 -5.00 -3.99 16.96
N VAL A 234 -4.51 -4.93 16.14
CA VAL A 234 -5.03 -6.30 16.12
C VAL A 234 -4.97 -6.97 17.50
N GLY A 235 -3.91 -6.73 18.28
CA GLY A 235 -3.74 -7.25 19.62
C GLY A 235 -4.74 -6.65 20.63
N ASP A 236 -5.00 -5.35 20.52
CA ASP A 236 -5.93 -4.64 21.41
C ASP A 236 -7.38 -5.04 21.12
N VAL A 237 -7.75 -5.16 19.83
CA VAL A 237 -9.05 -5.70 19.42
C VAL A 237 -9.22 -7.13 19.92
N LEU A 238 -8.19 -7.97 19.78
CA LEU A 238 -8.24 -9.37 20.20
C LEU A 238 -8.51 -9.51 21.70
N ARG A 239 -7.76 -8.79 22.54
CA ARG A 239 -7.88 -8.87 24.01
C ARG A 239 -9.00 -8.00 24.58
N GLY A 240 -9.07 -6.73 24.13
CA GLY A 240 -10.01 -5.74 24.68
C GLY A 240 -11.43 -5.89 24.15
N THR A 241 -11.59 -6.01 22.83
CA THR A 241 -12.91 -6.05 22.18
C THR A 241 -13.48 -7.47 22.10
N LEU A 242 -12.71 -8.43 21.57
CA LEU A 242 -13.17 -9.81 21.41
C LEU A 242 -12.99 -10.65 22.67
N LYS A 243 -12.28 -10.13 23.67
CA LYS A 243 -12.01 -10.80 24.95
C LYS A 243 -11.44 -12.22 24.79
N SER A 244 -10.58 -12.42 23.77
CA SER A 244 -9.89 -13.68 23.52
C SER A 244 -8.77 -13.89 24.54
N ASN A 245 -8.56 -15.13 24.94
CA ASN A 245 -7.43 -15.53 25.81
C ASN A 245 -6.11 -15.68 25.06
N SER A 246 -6.09 -15.44 23.75
CA SER A 246 -4.89 -15.57 22.92
C SER A 246 -3.81 -14.56 23.31
N GLN A 247 -2.58 -15.05 23.44
CA GLN A 247 -1.39 -14.21 23.68
C GLN A 247 -0.75 -13.69 22.38
N SER A 248 -1.36 -13.96 21.23
CA SER A 248 -0.85 -13.48 19.94
C SER A 248 -0.89 -11.96 19.87
N GLY A 249 0.15 -11.37 19.30
CA GLY A 249 0.29 -9.93 19.18
C GLY A 249 1.13 -9.53 17.97
N VAL A 250 1.40 -8.25 17.89
CA VAL A 250 2.27 -7.67 16.87
C VAL A 250 3.36 -6.85 17.53
N ARG A 251 4.55 -6.92 16.94
CA ARG A 251 5.62 -5.96 17.15
C ARG A 251 5.40 -4.79 16.21
N LEU A 252 5.35 -3.59 16.76
CA LEU A 252 5.15 -2.37 16.00
C LEU A 252 6.51 -1.82 15.53
N VAL A 253 6.67 -1.64 14.22
CA VAL A 253 7.90 -1.12 13.62
C VAL A 253 7.57 0.08 12.75
N ARG A 254 8.03 1.26 13.16
CA ARG A 254 7.89 2.50 12.39
C ARG A 254 8.87 2.49 11.23
N GLY A 255 8.38 2.90 10.06
CA GLY A 255 9.19 3.21 8.89
C GLY A 255 8.86 4.59 8.36
N SER A 256 9.88 5.41 8.20
CA SER A 256 9.74 6.80 7.79
C SER A 256 10.30 7.02 6.38
N HIS A 257 9.72 7.97 5.67
CA HIS A 257 10.12 8.38 4.32
C HIS A 257 10.24 9.89 4.25
N ILE A 258 11.17 10.38 3.44
CA ILE A 258 11.28 11.78 3.05
C ILE A 258 10.98 11.93 1.57
N VAL A 259 10.44 13.09 1.20
CA VAL A 259 10.17 13.47 -0.19
C VAL A 259 10.95 14.73 -0.50
N THR A 260 11.70 14.71 -1.59
CA THR A 260 12.44 15.86 -2.10
C THR A 260 11.91 16.28 -3.45
N LYS A 261 12.31 17.45 -3.98
CA LYS A 261 12.17 17.72 -5.40
C LYS A 261 12.91 16.65 -6.21
N ARG A 262 12.52 16.49 -7.47
CA ARG A 262 13.07 15.46 -8.38
C ARG A 262 14.61 15.55 -8.43
N LEU A 263 15.28 14.43 -8.11
CA LEU A 263 16.73 14.33 -8.06
C LEU A 263 17.34 13.78 -9.36
N PHE A 264 16.56 13.05 -10.16
CA PHE A 264 17.04 12.30 -11.33
C PHE A 264 16.17 12.56 -12.54
N ASP A 265 16.77 12.63 -13.74
CA ASP A 265 16.09 12.97 -15.00
C ASP A 265 15.43 11.76 -15.69
N HIS A 266 15.30 10.62 -15.00
CA HIS A 266 14.70 9.39 -15.52
C HIS A 266 13.65 8.82 -14.54
N ASP A 267 12.82 7.89 -15.01
CA ASP A 267 11.72 7.30 -14.24
C ASP A 267 12.06 5.92 -13.63
N LYS A 268 13.34 5.63 -13.40
CA LYS A 268 13.79 4.40 -12.75
C LYS A 268 14.03 4.62 -11.27
N CYS A 269 13.70 3.61 -10.46
CA CYS A 269 13.96 3.58 -9.03
C CYS A 269 15.41 3.16 -8.75
N TYR A 270 16.05 3.75 -7.76
CA TYR A 270 17.31 3.23 -7.24
C TYR A 270 17.08 2.34 -6.02
N PHE A 271 17.82 1.25 -6.00
CA PHE A 271 17.94 0.33 -4.88
C PHE A 271 19.34 0.49 -4.27
N PHE A 272 19.44 1.29 -3.22
CA PHE A 272 20.70 1.56 -2.52
C PHE A 272 20.87 0.62 -1.34
N GLN A 273 22.10 0.13 -1.13
CA GLN A 273 22.43 -0.81 -0.05
C GLN A 273 23.41 -0.18 0.94
N GLY A 274 23.05 -0.15 2.21
CA GLY A 274 23.95 0.27 3.28
C GLY A 274 24.95 -0.81 3.69
N THR A 275 26.02 -0.39 4.33
CA THR A 275 26.99 -1.28 4.96
C THR A 275 26.37 -2.09 6.10
N ASP A 276 25.39 -1.51 6.78
CA ASP A 276 24.55 -2.13 7.82
C ASP A 276 23.49 -3.09 7.24
N GLY A 277 23.48 -3.28 5.91
CA GLY A 277 22.57 -4.15 5.18
C GLY A 277 21.15 -3.62 5.04
N ARG A 278 20.87 -2.41 5.45
CA ARG A 278 19.60 -1.74 5.15
C ARG A 278 19.53 -1.37 3.68
N ILE A 279 18.29 -1.27 3.19
CA ILE A 279 18.00 -0.90 1.82
C ILE A 279 17.20 0.39 1.86
N ILE A 280 17.61 1.38 1.09
CA ILE A 280 16.87 2.60 0.86
C ILE A 280 16.59 2.71 -0.63
N PHE A 281 15.33 2.95 -0.94
CA PHE A 281 14.88 3.26 -2.30
C PHE A 281 14.90 4.78 -2.52
N ALA A 282 15.24 5.18 -3.75
CA ALA A 282 14.96 6.53 -4.26
C ALA A 282 14.09 6.37 -5.50
N ILE A 283 12.82 6.76 -5.38
CA ILE A 283 11.76 6.43 -6.31
C ILE A 283 11.25 7.71 -6.96
N PRO A 284 11.11 7.78 -8.30
CA PRO A 284 10.36 8.85 -8.95
C PRO A 284 8.94 8.92 -8.38
N TYR A 285 8.53 10.10 -7.93
CA TYR A 285 7.29 10.29 -7.22
C TYR A 285 6.52 11.50 -7.72
N GLU A 286 5.25 11.30 -8.05
CA GLU A 286 4.34 12.37 -8.46
C GLU A 286 4.92 13.30 -9.56
N THR A 287 5.75 12.75 -10.43
CA THR A 287 6.44 13.41 -11.54
C THR A 287 7.55 14.39 -11.12
N ASP A 288 7.30 15.23 -10.11
CA ASP A 288 8.18 16.36 -9.75
C ASP A 288 9.03 16.09 -8.51
N PHE A 289 8.90 14.91 -7.92
CA PHE A 289 9.51 14.59 -6.64
C PHE A 289 10.31 13.28 -6.69
N THR A 290 11.10 13.07 -5.65
CA THR A 290 11.76 11.79 -5.34
C THR A 290 11.36 11.36 -3.94
N LEU A 291 10.82 10.16 -3.81
CA LEU A 291 10.52 9.50 -2.54
C LEU A 291 11.72 8.68 -2.08
N ILE A 292 12.18 8.91 -0.86
CA ILE A 292 13.36 8.25 -0.28
C ILE A 292 12.95 7.54 1.01
N GLY A 293 13.25 6.26 1.13
CA GLY A 293 12.95 5.48 2.33
C GLY A 293 13.32 4.01 2.19
N THR A 294 13.30 3.27 3.29
CA THR A 294 12.63 3.56 4.55
C THR A 294 13.53 3.26 5.76
N THR A 295 13.17 3.79 6.92
CA THR A 295 13.77 3.41 8.20
C THR A 295 13.07 2.20 8.82
N ASP A 296 13.69 1.60 9.85
CA ASP A 296 13.11 0.55 10.70
C ASP A 296 13.41 0.89 12.16
N MET A 297 12.42 1.43 12.88
CA MET A 297 12.50 1.82 14.29
C MET A 297 11.36 1.19 15.09
N ASP A 298 11.64 0.69 16.29
CA ASP A 298 10.58 0.18 17.17
C ASP A 298 9.58 1.30 17.49
N HIS A 299 8.30 0.94 17.54
CA HIS A 299 7.19 1.82 17.93
C HIS A 299 6.42 1.17 19.07
N THR A 300 6.08 1.93 20.10
CA THR A 300 5.61 1.35 21.35
C THR A 300 4.10 1.32 21.49
N ASP A 301 3.38 2.20 20.79
CA ASP A 301 1.95 2.39 20.97
C ASP A 301 1.25 2.68 19.63
N ALA A 302 0.25 1.87 19.29
CA ALA A 302 -0.50 2.01 18.04
C ALA A 302 -1.32 3.31 17.97
N ASP A 303 -1.73 3.87 19.11
CA ASP A 303 -2.50 5.11 19.19
C ASP A 303 -1.64 6.36 19.01
N VAL A 304 -0.33 6.24 19.19
CA VAL A 304 0.61 7.35 18.93
C VAL A 304 0.83 7.47 17.42
N LYS A 305 0.43 8.63 16.87
CA LYS A 305 0.62 8.92 15.42
C LYS A 305 2.11 8.86 15.07
N PRO A 306 2.51 7.98 14.12
CA PRO A 306 3.91 7.88 13.73
C PRO A 306 4.37 9.16 13.03
N GLN A 307 5.54 9.65 13.43
CA GLN A 307 6.22 10.79 12.83
C GLN A 307 7.70 10.48 12.68
N ILE A 308 8.32 10.99 11.65
CA ILE A 308 9.77 10.90 11.47
C ILE A 308 10.47 11.70 12.56
N THR A 309 11.56 11.16 13.11
CA THR A 309 12.41 11.92 14.03
C THR A 309 13.53 12.64 13.27
N PRO A 310 14.14 13.70 13.85
CA PRO A 310 15.30 14.34 13.24
C PRO A 310 16.44 13.37 12.91
N GLU A 311 16.65 12.38 13.77
CA GLU A 311 17.70 11.35 13.60
C GLU A 311 17.38 10.43 12.41
N GLU A 312 16.10 10.06 12.23
CA GLU A 312 15.67 9.27 11.07
C GLU A 312 15.83 10.06 9.77
N GLN A 313 15.48 11.35 9.77
CA GLN A 313 15.64 12.23 8.61
C GLN A 313 17.11 12.39 8.24
N SER A 314 17.95 12.71 9.22
CA SER A 314 19.41 12.81 9.03
C SER A 314 20.00 11.49 8.49
N TYR A 315 19.60 10.37 9.07
CA TYR A 315 20.03 9.04 8.58
C TYR A 315 19.68 8.80 7.11
N LEU A 316 18.45 9.16 6.66
CA LEU A 316 18.05 9.00 5.26
C LEU A 316 18.86 9.92 4.33
N ILE A 317 19.10 11.17 4.74
CA ILE A 317 19.89 12.15 4.00
C ILE A 317 21.34 11.69 3.88
N ASP A 318 21.97 11.31 4.98
CA ASP A 318 23.36 10.86 5.00
C ASP A 318 23.57 9.61 4.16
N PHE A 319 22.61 8.68 4.26
CA PHE A 319 22.65 7.44 3.50
C PHE A 319 22.62 7.71 1.98
N ILE A 320 21.67 8.51 1.51
CA ILE A 320 21.55 8.77 0.07
C ILE A 320 22.71 9.61 -0.44
N ASN A 321 23.25 10.55 0.37
CA ASN A 321 24.40 11.37 0.05
C ASN A 321 25.65 10.54 -0.22
N GLY A 322 25.76 9.35 0.37
CA GLY A 322 26.81 8.39 0.03
C GLY A 322 26.79 7.90 -1.42
N TYR A 323 25.65 8.07 -2.10
CA TYR A 323 25.44 7.67 -3.48
C TYR A 323 25.37 8.85 -4.46
N LEU A 324 24.98 10.03 -4.01
CA LEU A 324 24.80 11.20 -4.87
C LEU A 324 26.12 11.87 -5.22
N ALA A 325 26.20 12.45 -6.43
CA ALA A 325 27.29 13.35 -6.84
C ALA A 325 27.15 14.73 -6.18
N LYS A 326 25.91 15.21 -6.03
CA LYS A 326 25.57 16.47 -5.37
C LYS A 326 24.74 16.13 -4.13
N PRO A 327 25.26 16.40 -2.93
CA PRO A 327 24.52 16.13 -1.69
C PRO A 327 23.24 16.94 -1.58
N ILE A 328 22.25 16.36 -0.88
CA ILE A 328 21.03 17.04 -0.42
C ILE A 328 21.13 17.35 1.08
N SER A 329 20.28 18.24 1.56
CA SER A 329 20.18 18.68 2.95
C SER A 329 18.72 18.67 3.44
N ASP A 330 18.49 19.02 4.69
CA ASP A 330 17.13 19.19 5.24
C ASP A 330 16.30 20.21 4.46
N ALA A 331 16.93 21.25 3.89
CA ALA A 331 16.24 22.26 3.08
C ALA A 331 15.66 21.71 1.77
N ASP A 332 16.13 20.56 1.30
CA ASP A 332 15.63 19.89 0.10
C ASP A 332 14.41 19.00 0.38
N VAL A 333 14.09 18.73 1.65
CA VAL A 333 12.95 17.92 2.06
C VAL A 333 11.68 18.75 2.02
N VAL A 334 10.73 18.35 1.15
CA VAL A 334 9.46 19.05 0.97
C VAL A 334 8.30 18.42 1.74
N TRP A 335 8.40 17.14 2.06
CA TRP A 335 7.39 16.41 2.81
C TRP A 335 7.95 15.14 3.43
N THR A 336 7.30 14.68 4.50
CA THR A 336 7.64 13.44 5.19
C THR A 336 6.39 12.66 5.57
N TYR A 337 6.49 11.35 5.63
CA TYR A 337 5.46 10.51 6.22
C TYR A 337 6.06 9.28 6.89
N SER A 338 5.34 8.77 7.87
CA SER A 338 5.71 7.55 8.60
C SER A 338 4.52 6.61 8.70
N GLY A 339 4.80 5.32 8.76
CA GLY A 339 3.80 4.28 9.01
C GLY A 339 4.32 3.23 9.97
N VAL A 340 3.40 2.55 10.64
CA VAL A 340 3.72 1.48 11.59
C VAL A 340 3.42 0.12 10.95
N ARG A 341 4.43 -0.75 10.86
CA ARG A 341 4.28 -2.14 10.38
C ARG A 341 3.90 -3.02 11.57
N PRO A 342 2.73 -3.68 11.56
CA PRO A 342 2.35 -4.65 12.58
C PRO A 342 2.94 -6.02 12.23
N LEU A 343 4.21 -6.27 12.55
CA LEU A 343 4.82 -7.57 12.32
C LEU A 343 4.31 -8.58 13.34
N TYR A 344 4.04 -9.83 12.93
CA TYR A 344 3.68 -10.86 13.89
C TYR A 344 4.80 -11.02 14.93
N ASP A 345 4.42 -11.00 16.20
CA ASP A 345 5.37 -11.19 17.30
C ASP A 345 5.68 -12.68 17.46
N ASP A 346 6.79 -13.10 16.89
CA ASP A 346 7.34 -14.46 16.95
C ASP A 346 8.42 -14.60 18.03
N GLY A 347 8.60 -13.58 18.86
CA GLY A 347 9.66 -13.53 19.89
C GLY A 347 11.04 -13.18 19.32
N ALA A 348 11.13 -12.68 18.09
CA ALA A 348 12.41 -12.31 17.49
C ALA A 348 13.12 -11.18 18.25
N SER A 349 14.45 -11.28 18.38
CA SER A 349 15.28 -10.35 19.16
C SER A 349 15.37 -8.94 18.57
N SER A 350 15.03 -8.77 17.27
CA SER A 350 15.08 -7.46 16.60
C SER A 350 13.98 -7.32 15.54
N ALA A 351 13.61 -6.08 15.22
CA ALA A 351 12.65 -5.74 14.15
C ALA A 351 13.06 -6.29 12.77
N SER A 352 14.36 -6.38 12.51
CA SER A 352 14.90 -6.91 11.24
C SER A 352 14.85 -8.43 11.13
N ALA A 353 14.76 -9.14 12.26
CA ALA A 353 14.68 -10.60 12.35
C ALA A 353 13.24 -11.14 12.42
N ALA A 354 12.25 -10.29 12.79
CA ALA A 354 10.84 -10.67 12.87
C ALA A 354 10.32 -11.12 11.50
N THR A 355 9.43 -12.12 11.52
CA THR A 355 8.81 -12.64 10.30
C THR A 355 8.07 -11.54 9.53
N ARG A 356 8.26 -11.52 8.21
CA ARG A 356 7.57 -10.60 7.29
C ARG A 356 6.39 -11.28 6.59
N ASP A 357 6.11 -12.54 6.93
CA ASP A 357 4.96 -13.28 6.44
C ASP A 357 3.70 -12.91 7.24
N TYR A 358 2.53 -13.16 6.66
CA TYR A 358 1.28 -13.02 7.40
C TYR A 358 0.98 -14.27 8.22
N VAL A 359 0.30 -14.08 9.34
CA VAL A 359 -0.21 -15.17 10.17
C VAL A 359 -1.71 -14.98 10.35
N ILE A 360 -2.47 -16.03 10.10
CA ILE A 360 -3.92 -16.05 10.26
C ILE A 360 -4.28 -17.06 11.35
N LYS A 361 -5.07 -16.64 12.33
CA LYS A 361 -5.50 -17.50 13.45
C LYS A 361 -7.00 -17.42 13.64
N THR A 362 -7.64 -18.58 13.72
CA THR A 362 -9.05 -18.72 14.07
C THR A 362 -9.20 -19.08 15.55
N ASP A 363 -10.14 -18.45 16.23
CA ASP A 363 -10.51 -18.71 17.62
C ASP A 363 -12.01 -18.97 17.72
N THR A 364 -12.39 -20.10 18.30
CA THR A 364 -13.80 -20.50 18.52
C THR A 364 -14.15 -20.59 20.01
N SER A 365 -13.23 -20.25 20.89
CA SER A 365 -13.34 -20.44 22.35
C SER A 365 -14.47 -19.63 22.99
N ARG A 366 -14.97 -18.59 22.28
CA ARG A 366 -16.06 -17.73 22.76
C ARG A 366 -17.46 -18.23 22.39
N GLY A 367 -17.58 -19.35 21.64
CA GLY A 367 -18.84 -19.90 21.18
C GLY A 367 -19.32 -19.45 19.81
N ALA A 368 -18.64 -18.46 19.21
CA ALA A 368 -18.75 -18.10 17.80
C ALA A 368 -17.33 -17.86 17.23
N PRO A 369 -17.09 -18.15 15.94
CA PRO A 369 -15.76 -18.07 15.36
C PRO A 369 -15.30 -16.61 15.19
N ALA A 370 -14.00 -16.37 15.42
CA ALA A 370 -13.31 -15.14 15.11
C ALA A 370 -11.99 -15.45 14.39
N LEU A 371 -11.65 -14.70 13.34
CA LEU A 371 -10.40 -14.81 12.62
C LEU A 371 -9.57 -13.56 12.87
N SER A 372 -8.29 -13.71 13.20
CA SER A 372 -7.36 -12.58 13.37
C SER A 372 -6.22 -12.66 12.38
N VAL A 373 -5.91 -11.51 11.75
CA VAL A 373 -4.86 -11.36 10.73
C VAL A 373 -3.71 -10.54 11.32
N PHE A 374 -2.52 -11.12 11.36
CA PHE A 374 -1.30 -10.50 11.85
C PHE A 374 -0.30 -10.32 10.71
N GLY A 375 0.30 -9.13 10.59
CA GLY A 375 1.30 -8.85 9.56
C GLY A 375 0.70 -8.72 8.16
N GLY A 376 1.46 -9.20 7.18
CA GLY A 376 1.11 -9.14 5.77
C GLY A 376 1.78 -7.98 5.04
N LYS A 377 1.87 -8.14 3.71
CA LYS A 377 2.45 -7.16 2.79
C LYS A 377 1.41 -6.71 1.79
N ILE A 378 1.52 -5.46 1.36
CA ILE A 378 0.68 -4.93 0.28
C ILE A 378 0.76 -5.78 -1.00
N THR A 379 1.90 -6.39 -1.29
CA THR A 379 2.10 -7.24 -2.48
C THR A 379 1.27 -8.53 -2.44
N THR A 380 1.06 -9.11 -1.25
CA THR A 380 0.42 -10.43 -1.09
C THR A 380 -0.96 -10.36 -0.45
N TYR A 381 -1.54 -9.15 -0.33
CA TYR A 381 -2.84 -8.95 0.33
C TYR A 381 -3.97 -9.79 -0.28
N ARG A 382 -3.96 -9.92 -1.62
CA ARG A 382 -4.99 -10.67 -2.34
C ARG A 382 -4.91 -12.17 -1.99
N ARG A 383 -3.70 -12.73 -1.98
CA ARG A 383 -3.48 -14.13 -1.58
C ARG A 383 -3.78 -14.35 -0.10
N LEU A 384 -3.45 -13.38 0.76
CA LEU A 384 -3.84 -13.39 2.17
C LEU A 384 -5.37 -13.47 2.31
N ALA A 385 -6.12 -12.65 1.56
CA ALA A 385 -7.59 -12.68 1.57
C ALA A 385 -8.12 -14.05 1.13
N GLU A 386 -7.62 -14.62 0.03
CA GLU A 386 -7.99 -15.97 -0.41
C GLU A 386 -7.71 -17.02 0.67
N THR A 387 -6.53 -16.98 1.30
CA THR A 387 -6.16 -17.91 2.39
C THR A 387 -7.07 -17.75 3.61
N ALA A 388 -7.43 -16.51 3.97
CA ALA A 388 -8.36 -16.25 5.05
C ALA A 388 -9.73 -16.88 4.76
N LEU A 389 -10.26 -16.69 3.56
CA LEU A 389 -11.55 -17.26 3.16
C LEU A 389 -11.49 -18.79 3.03
N GLU A 390 -10.41 -19.36 2.49
CA GLU A 390 -10.17 -20.80 2.45
C GLU A 390 -10.24 -21.42 3.88
N GLN A 391 -9.63 -20.72 4.86
CA GLN A 391 -9.60 -21.20 6.26
C GLN A 391 -10.98 -21.18 6.93
N ILE A 392 -11.86 -20.24 6.57
CA ILE A 392 -13.17 -20.07 7.23
C ILE A 392 -14.36 -20.60 6.41
N ALA A 393 -14.13 -21.02 5.18
CA ALA A 393 -15.22 -21.46 4.27
C ALA A 393 -16.13 -22.53 4.87
N HIS A 394 -15.57 -23.43 5.70
CA HIS A 394 -16.32 -24.51 6.34
C HIS A 394 -17.36 -24.04 7.39
N HIS A 395 -17.33 -22.75 7.78
CA HIS A 395 -18.34 -22.16 8.67
C HIS A 395 -19.57 -21.62 7.94
N PHE A 396 -19.56 -21.67 6.60
CA PHE A 396 -20.62 -21.09 5.77
C PHE A 396 -21.07 -22.07 4.68
N ASP A 397 -22.36 -22.10 4.40
CA ASP A 397 -22.90 -22.86 3.27
C ASP A 397 -22.84 -22.03 1.98
N GLY A 398 -22.57 -22.69 0.86
CA GLY A 398 -22.67 -22.07 -0.48
C GLY A 398 -21.60 -21.01 -0.79
N VAL A 399 -20.41 -21.11 -0.19
CA VAL A 399 -19.31 -20.22 -0.50
C VAL A 399 -18.72 -20.55 -1.87
N ASP A 400 -18.72 -19.57 -2.77
CA ASP A 400 -18.18 -19.73 -4.12
C ASP A 400 -16.65 -19.89 -4.14
N LYS A 401 -16.14 -20.33 -5.31
CA LYS A 401 -14.70 -20.55 -5.52
C LYS A 401 -13.92 -19.22 -5.55
N VAL A 402 -12.60 -19.33 -5.40
CA VAL A 402 -11.66 -18.21 -5.61
C VAL A 402 -11.87 -17.57 -6.99
N TRP A 403 -11.88 -16.25 -7.04
CA TRP A 403 -12.23 -15.49 -8.24
C TRP A 403 -11.36 -14.25 -8.48
N THR A 404 -10.69 -13.73 -7.44
CA THR A 404 -10.06 -12.41 -7.43
C THR A 404 -8.89 -12.24 -8.40
N ALA A 405 -8.20 -13.32 -8.77
CA ALA A 405 -6.96 -13.28 -9.57
C ALA A 405 -7.15 -12.81 -11.03
N GLY A 406 -8.35 -12.89 -11.58
CA GLY A 406 -8.64 -12.55 -12.98
C GLY A 406 -9.56 -11.35 -13.14
N VAL A 407 -9.94 -10.69 -12.05
CA VAL A 407 -10.96 -9.63 -12.07
C VAL A 407 -10.32 -8.28 -11.76
N PRO A 408 -10.46 -7.29 -12.67
CA PRO A 408 -9.92 -5.95 -12.44
C PRO A 408 -10.60 -5.25 -11.27
N LEU A 409 -9.87 -4.32 -10.65
CA LEU A 409 -10.45 -3.33 -9.74
C LEU A 409 -11.17 -2.23 -10.53
N PRO A 410 -12.09 -1.47 -9.90
CA PRO A 410 -12.77 -0.35 -10.56
C PRO A 410 -11.82 0.55 -11.33
N GLY A 411 -12.13 0.84 -12.56
CA GLY A 411 -11.26 1.59 -13.48
C GLY A 411 -10.10 0.82 -14.11
N GLY A 412 -9.84 -0.43 -13.70
CA GLY A 412 -8.69 -1.22 -14.16
C GLY A 412 -8.95 -2.14 -15.36
N ASP A 413 -10.14 -2.09 -15.97
CA ASP A 413 -10.53 -2.96 -17.07
C ASP A 413 -9.93 -2.47 -18.42
N PHE A 414 -8.62 -2.58 -18.55
CA PHE A 414 -7.87 -2.30 -19.78
C PHE A 414 -6.46 -2.94 -19.74
N PRO A 415 -5.76 -3.08 -20.88
CA PRO A 415 -4.42 -3.68 -20.94
C PRO A 415 -3.37 -2.91 -20.13
N VAL A 416 -2.34 -3.61 -19.64
CA VAL A 416 -1.25 -3.02 -18.83
C VAL A 416 -0.54 -1.86 -19.52
N ASP A 417 -0.45 -1.89 -20.85
CA ASP A 417 0.14 -0.85 -21.71
C ASP A 417 -0.88 0.15 -22.26
N GLY A 418 -2.15 0.09 -21.81
CA GLY A 418 -3.26 0.86 -22.37
C GLY A 418 -3.40 2.30 -21.84
N VAL A 419 -2.57 2.75 -20.90
CA VAL A 419 -2.71 4.09 -20.28
C VAL A 419 -2.61 5.22 -21.30
N ASP A 420 -1.65 5.16 -22.23
CA ASP A 420 -1.47 6.21 -23.23
C ASP A 420 -2.66 6.32 -24.18
N ALA A 421 -3.28 5.19 -24.51
CA ALA A 421 -4.51 5.16 -25.32
C ALA A 421 -5.69 5.80 -24.56
N LEU A 422 -5.83 5.53 -23.23
CA LEU A 422 -6.85 6.17 -22.41
C LEU A 422 -6.62 7.68 -22.27
N VAL A 423 -5.37 8.12 -22.07
CA VAL A 423 -5.02 9.56 -22.03
C VAL A 423 -5.38 10.25 -23.33
N THR A 424 -5.03 9.63 -24.47
CA THR A 424 -5.35 10.17 -25.82
C THR A 424 -6.86 10.25 -26.03
N GLY A 425 -7.60 9.21 -25.65
CA GLY A 425 -9.06 9.19 -25.71
C GLY A 425 -9.68 10.28 -24.84
N LEU A 426 -9.24 10.39 -23.57
CA LEU A 426 -9.75 11.38 -22.63
C LEU A 426 -9.53 12.82 -23.12
N LYS A 427 -8.36 13.12 -23.70
CA LYS A 427 -8.08 14.45 -24.29
C LYS A 427 -8.88 14.75 -25.56
N ARG A 428 -9.15 13.74 -26.37
CA ARG A 428 -10.04 13.90 -27.55
C ARG A 428 -11.46 14.27 -27.10
N ASP A 429 -11.97 13.61 -26.06
CA ASP A 429 -13.34 13.76 -25.58
C ASP A 429 -13.49 15.02 -24.70
N PHE A 430 -12.40 15.42 -24.01
CA PHE A 430 -12.31 16.61 -23.16
C PHE A 430 -11.09 17.47 -23.52
N PRO A 431 -11.14 18.25 -24.63
CA PRO A 431 -9.98 18.98 -25.17
C PRO A 431 -9.40 20.07 -24.27
N PHE A 432 -10.11 20.46 -23.23
CA PHE A 432 -9.64 21.43 -22.23
C PHE A 432 -8.62 20.85 -21.24
N LEU A 433 -8.42 19.52 -21.23
CA LEU A 433 -7.45 18.87 -20.35
C LEU A 433 -6.02 19.00 -20.92
N THR A 434 -5.08 19.39 -20.06
CA THR A 434 -3.64 19.28 -20.39
C THR A 434 -3.18 17.82 -20.34
N ASP A 435 -2.05 17.48 -20.99
CA ASP A 435 -1.48 16.13 -20.97
C ASP A 435 -1.26 15.61 -19.54
N ARG A 436 -0.71 16.46 -18.69
CA ARG A 436 -0.44 16.13 -17.29
C ARG A 436 -1.72 15.88 -16.51
N TRP A 437 -2.75 16.68 -16.72
CA TRP A 437 -4.03 16.51 -16.03
C TRP A 437 -4.73 15.24 -16.48
N ALA A 438 -4.83 15.00 -17.79
CA ALA A 438 -5.40 13.77 -18.34
C ALA A 438 -4.68 12.52 -17.82
N LEU A 439 -3.33 12.53 -17.81
CA LEU A 439 -2.54 11.43 -17.26
C LEU A 439 -2.83 11.21 -15.76
N ARG A 440 -2.93 12.28 -14.96
CA ARG A 440 -3.27 12.19 -13.54
C ARG A 440 -4.64 11.55 -13.33
N LEU A 441 -5.65 11.96 -14.09
CA LEU A 441 -7.00 11.40 -13.99
C LEU A 441 -7.02 9.93 -14.42
N VAL A 442 -6.38 9.58 -15.52
CA VAL A 442 -6.27 8.18 -15.96
C VAL A 442 -5.52 7.33 -14.93
N ARG A 443 -4.43 7.85 -14.33
CA ARG A 443 -3.70 7.15 -13.27
C ARG A 443 -4.50 7.01 -11.97
N ALA A 444 -5.44 7.91 -11.69
CA ALA A 444 -6.27 7.81 -10.49
C ALA A 444 -7.52 6.93 -10.72
N TYR A 445 -8.18 7.05 -11.88
CA TYR A 445 -9.53 6.52 -12.12
C TYR A 445 -9.62 5.53 -13.30
N GLY A 446 -8.57 5.39 -14.12
CA GLY A 446 -8.55 4.48 -15.25
C GLY A 446 -9.70 4.78 -16.24
N THR A 447 -10.47 3.75 -16.58
CA THR A 447 -11.64 3.87 -17.47
C THR A 447 -12.78 4.72 -16.89
N GLU A 448 -12.85 4.89 -15.56
CA GLU A 448 -13.86 5.72 -14.90
C GLU A 448 -13.58 7.24 -15.02
N ALA A 449 -12.38 7.65 -15.49
CA ALA A 449 -12.05 9.07 -15.65
C ALA A 449 -13.02 9.79 -16.61
N ALA A 450 -13.41 9.14 -17.70
CA ALA A 450 -14.38 9.69 -18.64
C ALA A 450 -15.79 9.81 -18.02
N GLN A 451 -16.19 8.82 -17.21
CA GLN A 451 -17.47 8.84 -16.51
C GLN A 451 -17.53 9.98 -15.49
N MET A 452 -16.45 10.24 -14.76
CA MET A 452 -16.37 11.35 -13.81
C MET A 452 -16.55 12.72 -14.49
N LEU A 453 -16.05 12.86 -15.72
CA LEU A 453 -16.11 14.09 -16.51
C LEU A 453 -17.36 14.19 -17.40
N ASP A 454 -18.23 13.18 -17.42
CA ASP A 454 -19.37 13.11 -18.33
C ASP A 454 -20.22 14.39 -18.32
N GLY A 455 -20.61 14.85 -19.51
CA GLY A 455 -21.37 16.07 -19.72
C GLY A 455 -20.55 17.37 -19.68
N ALA A 456 -19.29 17.37 -19.23
CA ALA A 456 -18.46 18.58 -19.22
C ALA A 456 -17.96 18.93 -20.63
N LYS A 457 -18.13 20.18 -21.05
CA LYS A 457 -17.65 20.71 -22.35
C LYS A 457 -16.52 21.72 -22.17
N THR A 458 -16.44 22.35 -21.03
CA THR A 458 -15.48 23.38 -20.67
C THR A 458 -14.94 23.19 -19.25
N LEU A 459 -13.87 23.87 -18.90
CA LEU A 459 -13.36 23.91 -17.52
C LEU A 459 -14.39 24.41 -16.52
N ALA A 460 -15.25 25.34 -16.91
CA ALA A 460 -16.29 25.91 -16.04
C ALA A 460 -17.31 24.84 -15.59
N ASP A 461 -17.55 23.83 -16.43
CA ASP A 461 -18.48 22.73 -16.12
C ASP A 461 -17.96 21.78 -15.02
N LEU A 462 -16.68 21.88 -14.67
CA LEU A 462 -16.07 21.13 -13.59
C LEU A 462 -16.29 21.80 -12.22
N GLY A 463 -16.89 22.99 -12.20
CA GLY A 463 -17.17 23.77 -10.99
C GLY A 463 -15.92 24.44 -10.41
N THR A 464 -15.93 24.66 -9.10
CA THR A 464 -14.86 25.37 -8.39
C THR A 464 -13.50 24.68 -8.58
N ASP A 465 -12.49 25.47 -8.94
CA ASP A 465 -11.08 25.05 -8.97
C ASP A 465 -10.45 25.30 -7.59
N PHE A 466 -9.92 24.26 -6.97
CA PHE A 466 -9.24 24.30 -5.68
C PHE A 466 -7.74 24.47 -5.77
N GLY A 467 -7.16 24.45 -6.97
CA GLY A 467 -5.73 24.43 -7.23
C GLY A 467 -5.21 23.04 -7.62
N ALA A 468 -3.97 22.99 -8.13
CA ALA A 468 -3.29 21.76 -8.52
C ALA A 468 -4.11 20.79 -9.41
N THR A 469 -5.03 21.33 -10.24
CA THR A 469 -5.98 20.59 -11.10
C THR A 469 -7.11 19.86 -10.36
N LEU A 470 -7.38 20.18 -9.10
CA LEU A 470 -8.48 19.62 -8.33
C LEU A 470 -9.73 20.49 -8.50
N THR A 471 -10.83 19.89 -8.94
CA THR A 471 -12.10 20.60 -9.18
C THR A 471 -13.25 20.03 -8.35
N ALA A 472 -14.32 20.81 -8.20
CA ALA A 472 -15.52 20.39 -7.47
C ALA A 472 -16.11 19.08 -8.03
N ARG A 473 -16.08 18.88 -9.35
CA ARG A 473 -16.52 17.63 -9.99
C ARG A 473 -15.76 16.41 -9.46
N GLU A 474 -14.43 16.49 -9.38
CA GLU A 474 -13.61 15.41 -8.85
C GLU A 474 -13.84 15.21 -7.34
N VAL A 475 -13.96 16.30 -6.56
CA VAL A 475 -14.22 16.21 -5.11
C VAL A 475 -15.57 15.54 -4.84
N THR A 476 -16.62 15.89 -5.59
CA THR A 476 -17.92 15.23 -5.50
C THR A 476 -17.81 13.74 -5.77
N TRP A 477 -17.11 13.34 -6.84
CA TRP A 477 -16.83 11.92 -7.11
C TRP A 477 -16.16 11.22 -5.94
N LEU A 478 -15.15 11.85 -5.34
CA LEU A 478 -14.42 11.28 -4.21
C LEU A 478 -15.29 11.17 -2.95
N MET A 479 -16.21 12.11 -2.73
CA MET A 479 -17.17 12.07 -1.62
C MET A 479 -18.20 10.97 -1.83
N ASP A 480 -18.78 10.87 -3.03
CA ASP A 480 -19.89 9.97 -3.33
C ASP A 480 -19.44 8.50 -3.54
N LYS A 481 -18.29 8.30 -4.16
CA LYS A 481 -17.81 6.97 -4.57
C LYS A 481 -16.64 6.44 -3.74
N GLU A 482 -15.92 7.30 -3.03
CA GLU A 482 -14.64 6.93 -2.41
C GLU A 482 -14.54 7.33 -0.94
N TYR A 483 -15.68 7.58 -0.31
CA TYR A 483 -15.80 7.81 1.14
C TYR A 483 -15.05 9.04 1.67
N ALA A 484 -14.61 9.97 0.83
CA ALA A 484 -13.90 11.16 1.29
C ALA A 484 -14.84 12.09 2.08
N ARG A 485 -14.42 12.54 3.27
CA ARG A 485 -15.19 13.41 4.16
C ARG A 485 -14.43 14.68 4.53
N THR A 486 -13.13 14.71 4.34
CA THR A 486 -12.26 15.82 4.68
C THR A 486 -11.31 16.15 3.54
N ALA A 487 -10.81 17.40 3.49
CA ALA A 487 -9.77 17.79 2.54
C ALA A 487 -8.52 16.90 2.66
N GLN A 488 -8.17 16.47 3.88
CA GLN A 488 -7.05 15.56 4.12
C GLN A 488 -7.26 14.18 3.47
N ASP A 489 -8.51 13.68 3.42
CA ASP A 489 -8.82 12.44 2.70
C ASP A 489 -8.52 12.60 1.20
N VAL A 490 -8.92 13.74 0.62
CA VAL A 490 -8.74 14.06 -0.80
C VAL A 490 -7.27 14.25 -1.14
N VAL A 491 -6.59 15.17 -0.47
CA VAL A 491 -5.26 15.64 -0.89
C VAL A 491 -4.12 14.68 -0.54
N TRP A 492 -4.31 13.74 0.41
CA TRP A 492 -3.26 12.82 0.85
C TRP A 492 -3.57 11.33 0.64
N ARG A 493 -4.85 10.93 0.57
CA ARG A 493 -5.24 9.53 0.42
C ARG A 493 -5.91 9.20 -0.91
N ARG A 494 -6.73 10.09 -1.47
CA ARG A 494 -7.32 9.87 -2.81
C ARG A 494 -6.40 10.38 -3.92
N SER A 495 -5.57 11.37 -3.58
CA SER A 495 -4.53 11.92 -4.45
C SER A 495 -3.25 12.19 -3.64
N LYS A 496 -2.28 12.87 -4.22
CA LYS A 496 -1.11 13.45 -3.54
C LYS A 496 -1.00 14.94 -3.88
N LEU A 497 -2.12 15.58 -4.19
CA LEU A 497 -2.18 16.99 -4.59
C LEU A 497 -1.76 17.93 -3.46
N GLY A 498 -1.84 17.49 -2.19
CA GLY A 498 -1.27 18.22 -1.06
C GLY A 498 0.22 18.54 -1.16
N LEU A 499 0.96 17.84 -2.02
CA LEU A 499 2.37 18.21 -2.34
C LEU A 499 2.47 19.51 -3.16
N ARG A 500 1.38 19.98 -3.76
CA ARG A 500 1.33 21.14 -4.67
C ARG A 500 0.35 22.21 -4.23
N MET A 501 -0.53 21.91 -3.31
CA MET A 501 -1.53 22.83 -2.75
C MET A 501 -0.97 23.52 -1.51
N ASP A 502 -1.30 24.80 -1.37
CA ASP A 502 -1.00 25.54 -0.14
C ASP A 502 -2.11 25.38 0.93
N ALA A 503 -1.85 25.90 2.12
CA ALA A 503 -2.77 25.79 3.24
C ALA A 503 -4.13 26.47 2.96
N ALA A 504 -4.13 27.62 2.28
CA ALA A 504 -5.37 28.36 1.97
C ALA A 504 -6.22 27.59 0.95
N GLU A 505 -5.62 26.95 -0.03
CA GLU A 505 -6.29 26.07 -1.00
C GLU A 505 -6.94 24.86 -0.30
N ILE A 506 -6.22 24.22 0.64
CA ILE A 506 -6.73 23.08 1.42
C ILE A 506 -7.86 23.51 2.36
N ASP A 507 -7.76 24.68 3.00
CA ASP A 507 -8.82 25.21 3.87
C ASP A 507 -10.08 25.57 3.05
N ARG A 508 -9.92 26.16 1.86
CA ARG A 508 -11.04 26.43 0.93
C ARG A 508 -11.73 25.14 0.50
N LEU A 509 -10.96 24.10 0.18
CA LEU A 509 -11.49 22.77 -0.12
C LEU A 509 -12.30 22.21 1.07
N GLN A 510 -11.75 22.30 2.29
CA GLN A 510 -12.42 21.79 3.50
C GLN A 510 -13.75 22.53 3.76
N GLY A 511 -13.79 23.85 3.57
CA GLY A 511 -15.03 24.64 3.68
C GLY A 511 -16.07 24.16 2.68
N TRP A 512 -15.70 24.08 1.39
CA TRP A 512 -16.59 23.63 0.34
C TRP A 512 -17.15 22.22 0.59
N MET A 513 -16.31 21.27 1.03
CA MET A 513 -16.75 19.90 1.34
C MET A 513 -17.79 19.85 2.47
N LYS A 514 -17.64 20.69 3.50
CA LYS A 514 -18.62 20.80 4.60
C LYS A 514 -19.97 21.29 4.10
N ASP A 515 -19.96 22.38 3.33
CA ASP A 515 -21.17 22.99 2.79
C ASP A 515 -21.90 22.03 1.83
N HIS A 516 -21.15 21.35 0.96
CA HIS A 516 -21.69 20.38 0.03
C HIS A 516 -22.34 19.17 0.76
N ALA A 517 -21.70 18.66 1.81
CA ALA A 517 -22.24 17.55 2.61
C ALA A 517 -23.54 17.96 3.34
N GLN A 518 -23.65 19.21 3.83
CA GLN A 518 -24.86 19.71 4.46
C GLN A 518 -26.01 19.82 3.46
N GLN A 519 -25.75 20.34 2.25
CA GLN A 519 -26.74 20.43 1.18
C GLN A 519 -27.26 19.08 0.73
N SER A 520 -26.35 18.09 0.56
CA SER A 520 -26.72 16.73 0.17
C SER A 520 -27.56 16.03 1.24
N ASN A 521 -27.27 16.23 2.52
CA ASN A 521 -28.06 15.68 3.62
C ASN A 521 -29.45 16.33 3.73
N ALA A 522 -29.55 17.63 3.49
CA ALA A 522 -30.83 18.34 3.47
C ALA A 522 -31.73 17.86 2.32
N ALA A 523 -31.16 17.70 1.12
CA ALA A 523 -31.88 17.17 -0.04
C ALA A 523 -32.31 15.69 0.09
N ALA A 524 -31.59 14.90 0.88
CA ALA A 524 -31.96 13.50 1.16
C ALA A 524 -33.05 13.37 2.27
N ALA A 525 -33.28 14.42 3.05
CA ALA A 525 -34.27 14.46 4.11
C ALA A 525 -35.64 15.00 3.64
N GLU A 526 -35.72 15.65 2.48
CA GLU A 526 -36.92 16.08 1.77
C GLU A 526 -37.45 14.96 0.85
#